data_c6d3bd38bba8f878d81b0d1307c5e5d5
#
_entry.id   c6d3bd38bba8f878d81b0d1307c5e5d5
#
_cell.length_a   1.000
_cell.length_b   1.000
_cell.length_c   1.000
_cell.angle_alpha   90.00
_cell.angle_beta   90.00
_cell.angle_gamma   90.00
#
_symmetry.space_group_name_H-M   'P 1'
#
loop_
_entity.id
_entity.type
_entity.pdbx_description
1 polymer ?
#
loop_
_entity_poly.entity_id
_entity_poly.type
_entity_poly.pdbx_seq_one_letter_code
_entity_poly.pdbx_strand_id
1 'polypeptide(L)'
;TVDNDDRITRVGKVLRKIRADEFPQVFNIINGDMTLVGTRPEVPEYVKKYTKEMYATLLLPAGLTSRTSIAYKDEDKILAGAADPDEAYVKEVLPAKMKYNLEALKKFGFVEDCRVLWDTFTSVTGNDRLSVTGRTGSKAAGRSINV
;
A
#
# COMPACT_ATOMS: atom_id res chain seq x y z
N THR A 1 7.73 -6.78 5.92
CA THR A 1 8.17 -7.69 7.01
C THR A 1 7.91 -9.10 6.54
N VAL A 2 8.96 -9.91 6.42
CA VAL A 2 8.87 -11.30 5.93
C VAL A 2 8.06 -12.14 6.91
N ASP A 3 7.25 -13.08 6.41
CA ASP A 3 6.36 -13.95 7.20
C ASP A 3 7.05 -14.75 8.32
N ASN A 4 8.38 -14.82 8.32
CA ASN A 4 9.19 -15.60 9.26
C ASN A 4 10.13 -14.72 10.11
N ASP A 5 9.70 -13.51 10.49
CA ASP A 5 10.45 -12.64 11.39
C ASP A 5 10.32 -13.15 12.83
N ASP A 6 11.42 -13.68 13.40
CA ASP A 6 11.48 -14.22 14.76
C ASP A 6 11.20 -13.19 15.86
N ARG A 7 11.17 -11.90 15.50
CA ARG A 7 10.79 -10.80 16.40
C ARG A 7 9.29 -10.71 16.63
N ILE A 8 8.48 -11.44 15.83
CA ILE A 8 7.02 -11.39 15.94
C ILE A 8 6.53 -12.48 16.90
N THR A 9 5.89 -12.08 17.99
CA THR A 9 5.27 -13.00 18.94
C THR A 9 4.12 -13.78 18.30
N ARG A 10 3.73 -14.93 18.88
CA ARG A 10 2.58 -15.73 18.39
C ARG A 10 1.30 -14.91 18.36
N VAL A 11 1.07 -14.06 19.38
CA VAL A 11 -0.07 -13.13 19.43
C VAL A 11 0.02 -12.09 18.31
N GLY A 12 1.22 -11.55 18.07
CA GLY A 12 1.46 -10.61 16.99
C GLY A 12 1.13 -11.19 15.60
N LYS A 13 1.43 -12.48 15.37
CA LYS A 13 1.07 -13.16 14.11
C LYS A 13 -0.46 -13.23 13.92
N VAL A 14 -1.21 -13.53 14.99
CA VAL A 14 -2.68 -13.56 14.95
C VAL A 14 -3.24 -12.16 14.69
N LEU A 15 -2.77 -11.15 15.43
CA LEU A 15 -3.22 -9.75 15.27
C LEU A 15 -2.97 -9.23 13.86
N ARG A 16 -1.80 -9.51 13.28
CA ARG A 16 -1.48 -9.16 11.88
C ARG A 16 -2.39 -9.85 10.87
N LYS A 17 -2.69 -11.14 11.08
CA LYS A 17 -3.58 -11.90 10.18
C LYS A 17 -4.97 -11.29 10.07
N ILE A 18 -5.50 -10.74 11.16
CA ILE A 18 -6.81 -10.07 11.22
C ILE A 18 -6.69 -8.54 11.09
N ARG A 19 -5.48 -8.02 10.82
CA ARG A 19 -5.16 -6.57 10.73
C ARG A 19 -5.53 -5.77 11.98
N ALA A 20 -5.60 -6.42 13.14
CA ALA A 20 -5.88 -5.76 14.41
C ALA A 20 -4.67 -4.97 14.95
N ASP A 21 -3.49 -5.20 14.41
CA ASP A 21 -2.28 -4.40 14.65
C ASP A 21 -2.39 -2.97 14.12
N GLU A 22 -3.30 -2.72 13.19
CA GLU A 22 -3.59 -1.38 12.66
C GLU A 22 -4.63 -0.61 13.53
N PHE A 23 -5.26 -1.26 14.50
CA PHE A 23 -6.29 -0.66 15.35
C PHE A 23 -5.82 0.60 16.11
N PRO A 24 -4.58 0.67 16.64
CA PRO A 24 -4.08 1.88 17.28
C PRO A 24 -4.04 3.11 16.34
N GLN A 25 -3.98 2.93 15.04
CA GLN A 25 -4.00 4.04 14.06
C GLN A 25 -5.33 4.79 14.06
N VAL A 26 -6.41 4.17 14.57
CA VAL A 26 -7.70 4.84 14.75
C VAL A 26 -7.58 6.05 15.70
N PHE A 27 -6.74 5.95 16.72
CA PHE A 27 -6.48 7.09 17.61
C PHE A 27 -5.77 8.23 16.87
N ASN A 28 -4.85 7.92 15.98
CA ASN A 28 -4.19 8.93 15.14
C ASN A 28 -5.18 9.62 14.19
N ILE A 29 -6.19 8.88 13.71
CA ILE A 29 -7.26 9.45 12.87
C ILE A 29 -8.15 10.38 13.69
N ILE A 30 -8.54 9.97 14.90
CA ILE A 30 -9.37 10.79 15.81
C ILE A 30 -8.63 12.07 16.20
N ASN A 31 -7.32 11.99 16.42
CA ASN A 31 -6.48 13.14 16.77
C ASN A 31 -6.18 14.06 15.55
N GLY A 32 -6.49 13.62 14.33
CA GLY A 32 -6.20 14.38 13.11
C GLY A 32 -4.79 14.21 12.54
N ASP A 33 -3.99 13.31 13.12
CA ASP A 33 -2.62 13.00 12.65
C ASP A 33 -2.63 12.13 11.39
N MET A 34 -3.72 11.39 11.16
CA MET A 34 -3.94 10.52 10.00
C MET A 34 -5.34 10.69 9.43
N THR A 35 -5.54 10.24 8.20
CA THR A 35 -6.85 10.14 7.54
C THR A 35 -7.24 8.67 7.33
N LEU A 36 -8.53 8.43 7.04
CA LEU A 36 -8.99 7.08 6.66
C LEU A 36 -8.41 6.68 5.30
N VAL A 37 -8.46 7.59 4.32
CA VAL A 37 -7.95 7.37 2.96
C VAL A 37 -6.82 8.33 2.68
N GLY A 38 -5.67 7.83 2.26
CA GLY A 38 -4.50 8.63 1.95
C GLY A 38 -3.28 7.77 1.67
N THR A 39 -2.19 8.39 1.23
CA THR A 39 -0.93 7.69 1.00
C THR A 39 -0.42 7.07 2.30
N ARG A 40 -0.18 5.74 2.29
CA ARG A 40 0.42 5.07 3.45
C ARG A 40 1.86 5.56 3.64
N PRO A 41 2.27 5.90 4.88
CA PRO A 41 3.62 6.39 5.12
C PRO A 41 4.65 5.30 4.85
N GLU A 42 5.76 5.68 4.21
CA GLU A 42 6.91 4.82 4.02
C GLU A 42 7.92 5.01 5.15
N VAL A 43 8.78 4.01 5.35
CA VAL A 43 9.87 4.15 6.33
C VAL A 43 10.87 5.22 5.88
N PRO A 44 11.50 5.95 6.83
CA PRO A 44 12.37 7.09 6.52
C PRO A 44 13.52 6.77 5.56
N GLU A 45 14.02 5.52 5.56
CA GLU A 45 15.08 5.07 4.67
C GLU A 45 14.67 5.08 3.20
N TYR A 46 13.44 4.72 2.90
CA TYR A 46 12.91 4.78 1.53
C TYR A 46 12.51 6.21 1.14
N VAL A 47 12.02 7.01 2.09
CA VAL A 47 11.73 8.43 1.84
C VAL A 47 12.98 9.20 1.39
N LYS A 48 14.17 8.87 1.91
CA LYS A 48 15.45 9.46 1.46
C LYS A 48 15.78 9.18 -0.01
N LYS A 49 15.15 8.15 -0.60
CA LYS A 49 15.33 7.76 -2.00
C LYS A 49 14.26 8.32 -2.93
N TYR A 50 13.35 9.16 -2.41
CA TYR A 50 12.30 9.79 -3.18
C TYR A 50 12.86 10.77 -4.21
N THR A 51 12.25 10.78 -5.39
CA THR A 51 12.40 11.86 -6.36
C THR A 51 11.64 13.10 -5.89
N LYS A 52 11.92 14.28 -6.47
CA LYS A 52 11.19 15.51 -6.16
C LYS A 52 9.67 15.38 -6.30
N GLU A 53 9.22 14.61 -7.30
CA GLU A 53 7.80 14.38 -7.55
C GLU A 53 7.18 13.49 -6.45
N MET A 54 7.90 12.47 -5.98
CA MET A 54 7.41 11.57 -4.93
C MET A 54 7.16 12.31 -3.61
N TYR A 55 7.89 13.37 -3.31
CA TYR A 55 7.65 14.19 -2.11
C TYR A 55 6.26 14.84 -2.10
N ALA A 56 5.61 15.00 -3.25
CA ALA A 56 4.23 15.49 -3.29
C ALA A 56 3.25 14.58 -2.53
N THR A 57 3.56 13.28 -2.39
CA THR A 57 2.73 12.34 -1.61
C THR A 57 2.74 12.61 -0.11
N LEU A 58 3.69 13.42 0.38
CA LEU A 58 3.81 13.82 1.78
C LEU A 58 3.09 15.15 2.10
N LEU A 59 2.45 15.79 1.12
CA LEU A 59 1.71 17.04 1.31
C LEU A 59 0.38 16.84 2.05
N LEU A 60 -0.19 15.65 2.00
CA LEU A 60 -1.40 15.29 2.71
C LEU A 60 -1.09 14.37 3.89
N PRO A 61 -1.93 14.37 4.92
CA PRO A 61 -1.78 13.43 6.03
C PRO A 61 -1.77 11.96 5.54
N ALA A 62 -1.03 11.13 6.25
CA ALA A 62 -0.96 9.70 5.97
C ALA A 62 -2.34 9.04 6.11
N GLY A 63 -2.67 8.11 5.22
CA GLY A 63 -3.92 7.35 5.27
C GLY A 63 -3.77 5.95 5.87
N LEU A 64 -4.86 5.47 6.50
CA LEU A 64 -4.97 4.09 6.95
C LEU A 64 -5.02 3.13 5.75
N THR A 65 -5.77 3.49 4.72
CA THR A 65 -5.88 2.74 3.47
C THR A 65 -5.70 3.63 2.25
N SER A 66 -5.40 3.00 1.11
CA SER A 66 -5.26 3.65 -0.19
C SER A 66 -5.48 2.65 -1.32
N ARG A 67 -5.71 3.12 -2.55
CA ARG A 67 -5.69 2.26 -3.74
C ARG A 67 -4.36 1.50 -3.88
N THR A 68 -3.27 2.13 -3.52
CA THR A 68 -1.93 1.52 -3.53
C THR A 68 -1.84 0.40 -2.51
N SER A 69 -2.36 0.58 -1.28
CA SER A 69 -2.38 -0.45 -0.24
C SER A 69 -3.20 -1.67 -0.66
N ILE A 70 -4.30 -1.46 -1.41
CA ILE A 70 -5.13 -2.55 -1.94
C ILE A 70 -4.38 -3.27 -3.08
N ALA A 71 -3.80 -2.52 -4.02
CA ALA A 71 -3.11 -3.08 -5.19
C ALA A 71 -1.86 -3.89 -4.81
N TYR A 72 -1.12 -3.43 -3.81
CA TYR A 72 0.15 -4.03 -3.35
C TYR A 72 0.01 -4.77 -2.02
N LYS A 73 -1.18 -5.26 -1.67
CA LYS A 73 -1.41 -6.00 -0.42
C LYS A 73 -0.53 -7.24 -0.25
N ASP A 74 -0.13 -7.85 -1.35
CA ASP A 74 0.73 -9.04 -1.42
C ASP A 74 2.17 -8.70 -1.83
N GLU A 75 2.64 -7.50 -1.47
CA GLU A 75 3.98 -6.98 -1.79
C GLU A 75 5.10 -7.93 -1.32
N ASP A 76 4.93 -8.53 -0.14
CA ASP A 76 5.88 -9.51 0.40
C ASP A 76 6.08 -10.71 -0.54
N LYS A 77 5.04 -11.14 -1.26
CA LYS A 77 5.13 -12.22 -2.25
C LYS A 77 5.90 -11.79 -3.51
N ILE A 78 5.79 -10.52 -3.87
CA ILE A 78 6.51 -9.96 -5.03
C ILE A 78 8.00 -9.92 -4.72
N LEU A 79 8.37 -9.58 -3.49
CA LEU A 79 9.75 -9.44 -3.04
C LEU A 79 10.40 -10.79 -2.66
N ALA A 80 9.62 -11.81 -2.29
CA ALA A 80 10.11 -13.10 -1.85
C ALA A 80 10.96 -13.86 -2.90
N GLY A 81 10.83 -13.50 -4.19
CA GLY A 81 11.62 -14.09 -5.28
C GLY A 81 12.86 -13.29 -5.66
N ALA A 82 13.12 -12.13 -5.06
CA ALA A 82 14.24 -11.27 -5.40
C ALA A 82 15.51 -11.69 -4.64
N ALA A 83 16.66 -11.60 -5.33
CA ALA A 83 17.97 -11.88 -4.71
C ALA A 83 18.33 -10.85 -3.62
N ASP A 84 17.92 -9.59 -3.83
CA ASP A 84 17.99 -8.49 -2.87
C ASP A 84 16.62 -7.81 -2.82
N PRO A 85 15.80 -8.08 -1.77
CA PRO A 85 14.48 -7.50 -1.61
C PRO A 85 14.48 -5.97 -1.49
N ASP A 86 15.49 -5.38 -0.83
CA ASP A 86 15.58 -3.93 -0.64
C ASP A 86 15.90 -3.22 -1.96
N GLU A 87 16.82 -3.78 -2.75
CA GLU A 87 17.14 -3.24 -4.07
C GLU A 87 15.96 -3.35 -5.04
N ALA A 88 15.30 -4.51 -5.08
CA ALA A 88 14.10 -4.75 -5.88
C ALA A 88 12.96 -3.81 -5.47
N TYR A 89 12.75 -3.61 -4.16
CA TYR A 89 11.77 -2.66 -3.66
C TYR A 89 12.01 -1.25 -4.20
N VAL A 90 13.22 -0.74 -4.05
CA VAL A 90 13.56 0.64 -4.43
C VAL A 90 13.52 0.85 -5.94
N LYS A 91 13.95 -0.14 -6.73
CA LYS A 91 14.02 0.01 -8.19
C LYS A 91 12.71 -0.24 -8.91
N GLU A 92 11.86 -1.15 -8.39
CA GLU A 92 10.68 -1.61 -9.10
C GLU A 92 9.38 -1.26 -8.36
N VAL A 93 9.27 -1.63 -7.08
CA VAL A 93 8.02 -1.51 -6.33
C VAL A 93 7.73 -0.07 -5.94
N LEU A 94 8.72 0.62 -5.37
CA LEU A 94 8.56 2.00 -4.88
C LEU A 94 8.15 2.98 -5.99
N PRO A 95 8.79 3.01 -7.18
CA PRO A 95 8.36 3.91 -8.25
C PRO A 95 6.94 3.60 -8.75
N ALA A 96 6.59 2.32 -8.84
CA ALA A 96 5.25 1.90 -9.25
C ALA A 96 4.18 2.31 -8.22
N LYS A 97 4.42 2.08 -6.92
CA LYS A 97 3.55 2.54 -5.82
C LYS A 97 3.39 4.06 -5.84
N MET A 98 4.49 4.80 -6.02
CA MET A 98 4.46 6.26 -6.04
C MET A 98 3.67 6.82 -7.22
N LYS A 99 3.73 6.17 -8.37
CA LYS A 99 2.86 6.53 -9.51
C LYS A 99 1.38 6.43 -9.14
N TYR A 100 0.95 5.34 -8.50
CA TYR A 100 -0.43 5.19 -8.01
C TYR A 100 -0.79 6.27 -6.98
N ASN A 101 0.11 6.56 -6.04
CA ASN A 101 -0.10 7.57 -5.03
C ASN A 101 -0.25 8.98 -5.64
N LEU A 102 0.59 9.33 -6.61
CA LEU A 102 0.51 10.62 -7.31
C LEU A 102 -0.76 10.74 -8.16
N GLU A 103 -1.22 9.66 -8.79
CA GLU A 103 -2.50 9.65 -9.50
C GLU A 103 -3.69 9.80 -8.54
N ALA A 104 -3.63 9.18 -7.36
CA ALA A 104 -4.65 9.33 -6.33
C ALA A 104 -4.74 10.77 -5.80
N LEU A 105 -3.61 11.46 -5.63
CA LEU A 105 -3.59 12.88 -5.26
C LEU A 105 -4.35 13.77 -6.26
N LYS A 106 -4.26 13.46 -7.56
CA LYS A 106 -4.96 14.21 -8.60
C LYS A 106 -6.48 14.00 -8.58
N LYS A 107 -6.93 12.89 -8.01
CA LYS A 107 -8.35 12.48 -7.94
C LYS A 107 -8.93 12.65 -6.52
N PHE A 108 -8.25 13.41 -5.68
CA PHE A 108 -8.65 13.62 -4.29
C PHE A 108 -10.10 14.14 -4.21
N GLY A 109 -10.93 13.47 -3.39
CA GLY A 109 -12.31 13.87 -3.16
C GLY A 109 -13.14 12.84 -2.40
N PHE A 110 -14.19 13.31 -1.74
CA PHE A 110 -15.04 12.49 -0.86
C PHE A 110 -15.60 11.22 -1.54
N VAL A 111 -16.05 11.34 -2.79
CA VAL A 111 -16.61 10.19 -3.53
C VAL A 111 -15.54 9.14 -3.80
N GLU A 112 -14.31 9.58 -4.09
CA GLU A 112 -13.18 8.67 -4.29
C GLU A 112 -12.79 7.97 -2.99
N ASP A 113 -12.80 8.68 -1.87
CA ASP A 113 -12.53 8.10 -0.56
C ASP A 113 -13.56 7.02 -0.20
N CYS A 114 -14.85 7.27 -0.44
CA CYS A 114 -15.89 6.26 -0.26
C CYS A 114 -15.67 5.02 -1.12
N ARG A 115 -15.19 5.17 -2.36
CA ARG A 115 -14.85 4.05 -3.24
C ARG A 115 -13.66 3.26 -2.69
N VAL A 116 -12.61 3.94 -2.26
CA VAL A 116 -11.42 3.29 -1.69
C VAL A 116 -11.78 2.51 -0.43
N LEU A 117 -12.61 3.06 0.45
CA LEU A 117 -13.10 2.35 1.64
C LEU A 117 -13.90 1.09 1.28
N TRP A 118 -14.77 1.20 0.28
CA TRP A 118 -15.53 0.05 -0.22
C TRP A 118 -14.63 -1.02 -0.82
N ASP A 119 -13.68 -0.61 -1.65
CA ASP A 119 -12.71 -1.52 -2.26
C ASP A 119 -11.81 -2.20 -1.21
N THR A 120 -11.44 -1.46 -0.14
CA THR A 120 -10.70 -2.02 1.01
C THR A 120 -11.52 -3.11 1.70
N PHE A 121 -12.79 -2.84 1.99
CA PHE A 121 -13.69 -3.80 2.63
C PHE A 121 -13.84 -5.07 1.79
N THR A 122 -14.07 -4.94 0.48
CA THR A 122 -14.20 -6.08 -0.42
C THR A 122 -12.90 -6.86 -0.58
N SER A 123 -11.76 -6.19 -0.55
CA SER A 123 -10.43 -6.82 -0.60
C SER A 123 -10.13 -7.67 0.65
N VAL A 124 -10.55 -7.20 1.83
CA VAL A 124 -10.39 -7.96 3.08
C VAL A 124 -11.33 -9.16 3.13
N THR A 125 -12.53 -9.07 2.55
CA THR A 125 -13.51 -10.17 2.52
C THR A 125 -13.26 -11.21 1.42
N GLY A 126 -12.16 -11.08 0.66
CA GLY A 126 -11.72 -12.09 -0.31
C GLY A 126 -12.29 -11.93 -1.73
N ASN A 127 -12.98 -10.82 -2.02
CA ASN A 127 -13.53 -10.56 -3.36
C ASN A 127 -12.60 -9.61 -4.16
N ASP A 128 -11.36 -10.07 -4.40
CA ASP A 128 -10.28 -9.28 -4.96
C ASP A 128 -10.39 -9.00 -6.45
N ARG A 129 -10.82 -7.79 -6.82
CA ARG A 129 -10.77 -7.30 -8.20
C ARG A 129 -9.52 -6.47 -8.54
N LEU A 130 -8.77 -5.99 -7.54
CA LEU A 130 -7.73 -4.96 -7.71
C LEU A 130 -6.29 -5.42 -7.40
N SER A 131 -6.06 -6.63 -6.92
CA SER A 131 -4.71 -7.11 -6.57
C SER A 131 -3.82 -7.25 -7.80
N VAL A 132 -2.60 -6.69 -7.74
CA VAL A 132 -1.56 -6.81 -8.79
C VAL A 132 -1.08 -8.25 -8.92
N THR A 133 -1.05 -9.01 -7.84
CA THR A 133 -0.61 -10.42 -7.81
C THR A 133 -1.50 -11.35 -8.65
N GLY A 134 -2.78 -11.04 -8.81
CA GLY A 134 -3.68 -11.82 -9.68
C GLY A 134 -3.44 -11.62 -11.17
N ARG A 135 -2.60 -10.66 -11.58
CA ARG A 135 -2.33 -10.33 -12.99
C ARG A 135 -1.03 -10.90 -13.54
N THR A 136 -0.09 -11.34 -12.70
CA THR A 136 1.20 -11.89 -13.16
C THR A 136 1.12 -13.31 -13.70
N GLY A 137 -0.05 -13.97 -13.65
CA GLY A 137 -0.28 -15.28 -14.26
C GLY A 137 -0.67 -15.28 -15.75
N SER A 138 -0.82 -14.11 -16.39
CA SER A 138 -1.18 -14.06 -17.82
C SER A 138 -0.58 -12.82 -18.50
N LYS A 139 0.49 -13.08 -19.26
CA LYS A 139 1.08 -12.22 -20.29
C LYS A 139 1.67 -10.87 -19.85
N ALA A 140 2.99 -10.86 -19.67
CA ALA A 140 3.83 -9.75 -20.10
C ALA A 140 3.58 -9.47 -21.60
N ALA A 141 2.73 -8.50 -21.91
CA ALA A 141 2.69 -7.80 -23.20
C ALA A 141 1.72 -6.62 -23.11
N GLY A 142 2.26 -5.41 -23.18
CA GLY A 142 1.67 -4.19 -23.71
C GLY A 142 0.15 -4.04 -23.64
N ARG A 143 -0.33 -3.39 -22.57
CA ARG A 143 -1.56 -2.61 -22.68
C ARG A 143 -1.40 -1.32 -21.87
N SER A 144 -1.19 -0.24 -22.60
CA SER A 144 -1.42 1.12 -22.16
C SER A 144 -2.79 1.18 -21.49
N ILE A 145 -2.83 1.55 -20.22
CA ILE A 145 -4.08 1.79 -19.52
C ILE A 145 -4.53 3.18 -19.94
N ASN A 146 -5.48 3.26 -20.87
CA ASN A 146 -6.25 4.46 -21.06
C ASN A 146 -7.08 4.73 -19.81
N VAL A 147 -6.89 5.91 -19.27
CA VAL A 147 -7.61 6.51 -18.14
C VAL A 147 -8.95 7.05 -18.64
#